data_20cb4dd448500179da549b49a7ac99d0
#
_entry.id   20cb4dd448500179da549b49a7ac99d0
#
_cell.length_a   1.000
_cell.length_b   1.000
_cell.length_c   1.000
_cell.angle_alpha   90.00
_cell.angle_beta   90.00
_cell.angle_gamma   90.00
#
_symmetry.space_group_name_H-M   'P 1'
#
loop_
_entity.id
_entity.type
_entity.pdbx_description
1 polymer ?
#
loop_
_entity_poly.entity_id
_entity_poly.type
_entity_poly.pdbx_seq_one_letter_code
_entity_poly.pdbx_strand_id
1 'polypeptide(L)'
;MFSLARTGRTAAVGLTLAGLASGCAVSAASTPATGAAAAAGAAPAAAANPATTPPTTVAASRAGAAAPAIDHLTAVARRRYAVEVHGGVAIGTAHRVARDPTLLRTLQSGNVAATRAYVRREFPAVWYHWHVSRMRIRKGSKVVAETGVPFVVAPSQVTLRSSGGRTLGTLEVSVQDEIGFVRFMHRNYPVDVVVRGKGAAHVRTSLPAATHANLPSRGPVTIAGRPYLVRSFHETAWNGEPVTVWILTKA
;
A
#
# COMPACT_ATOMS: atom_id res chain seq x y z
N MET A 1 -32.80 37.29 34.13
CA MET A 1 -33.45 37.74 32.90
C MET A 1 -32.43 38.46 32.04
N PHE A 2 -31.81 37.75 31.10
CA PHE A 2 -31.11 38.39 29.93
C PHE A 2 -31.21 37.38 28.80
N SER A 3 -32.05 37.72 27.83
CA SER A 3 -32.26 37.01 26.57
C SER A 3 -31.23 37.56 25.59
N LEU A 4 -30.41 36.67 24.97
CA LEU A 4 -29.57 36.98 23.85
C LEU A 4 -29.96 36.08 22.67
N ALA A 5 -30.74 36.66 21.79
CA ALA A 5 -31.03 36.13 20.46
C ALA A 5 -29.79 36.20 19.60
N ARG A 6 -29.34 35.08 19.05
CA ARG A 6 -28.25 34.99 18.09
C ARG A 6 -28.83 34.62 16.73
N THR A 7 -28.96 35.63 15.89
CA THR A 7 -29.36 35.56 14.47
C THR A 7 -28.35 34.77 13.67
N GLY A 8 -28.80 33.71 13.01
CA GLY A 8 -28.03 32.93 12.06
C GLY A 8 -27.82 33.70 10.72
N ARG A 9 -26.61 33.66 10.22
CA ARG A 9 -26.29 33.98 8.82
C ARG A 9 -25.90 32.69 8.10
N THR A 10 -26.78 32.24 7.24
CA THR A 10 -26.54 31.17 6.28
C THR A 10 -25.81 31.76 5.08
N ALA A 11 -24.57 31.36 4.84
CA ALA A 11 -23.85 31.64 3.61
C ALA A 11 -23.95 30.40 2.71
N ALA A 12 -24.72 30.53 1.65
CA ALA A 12 -24.74 29.55 0.57
C ALA A 12 -23.55 29.80 -0.37
N VAL A 13 -22.61 28.86 -0.45
CA VAL A 13 -21.56 28.85 -1.47
C VAL A 13 -22.00 27.89 -2.56
N GLY A 14 -22.43 28.46 -3.67
CA GLY A 14 -22.68 27.72 -4.90
C GLY A 14 -21.37 27.36 -5.59
N LEU A 15 -21.11 26.08 -5.77
CA LEU A 15 -19.97 25.56 -6.55
C LEU A 15 -20.51 25.10 -7.90
N THR A 16 -20.22 25.88 -8.95
CA THR A 16 -20.52 25.53 -10.34
C THR A 16 -19.41 24.60 -10.86
N LEU A 17 -19.75 23.35 -11.14
CA LEU A 17 -18.88 22.41 -11.87
C LEU A 17 -19.06 22.63 -13.37
N ALA A 18 -18.03 23.16 -14.02
CA ALA A 18 -17.90 23.15 -15.46
C ALA A 18 -17.25 21.84 -15.91
N GLY A 19 -17.97 21.06 -16.69
CA GLY A 19 -17.49 19.85 -17.33
C GLY A 19 -16.55 20.15 -18.50
N LEU A 20 -15.43 19.46 -18.57
CA LEU A 20 -14.61 19.32 -19.78
C LEU A 20 -14.52 17.85 -20.14
N ALA A 21 -15.32 17.48 -21.14
CA ALA A 21 -15.18 16.23 -21.86
C ALA A 21 -14.09 16.42 -22.95
N SER A 22 -13.01 15.69 -22.86
CA SER A 22 -12.04 15.50 -23.95
C SER A 22 -11.99 14.04 -24.33
N GLY A 23 -12.63 13.74 -25.45
CA GLY A 23 -12.50 12.48 -26.14
C GLY A 23 -11.18 12.41 -26.88
N CYS A 24 -10.42 11.34 -26.70
CA CYS A 24 -9.34 10.95 -27.61
C CYS A 24 -9.73 9.66 -28.32
N ALA A 25 -9.89 9.79 -29.61
CA ALA A 25 -10.14 8.72 -30.57
C ALA A 25 -8.90 7.84 -30.70
N VAL A 26 -9.09 6.52 -30.62
CA VAL A 26 -8.10 5.51 -30.92
C VAL A 26 -8.19 5.19 -32.39
N SER A 27 -7.13 5.49 -33.15
CA SER A 27 -6.96 5.00 -34.51
C SER A 27 -6.25 3.66 -34.49
N ALA A 28 -6.94 2.65 -34.98
CA ALA A 28 -6.36 1.37 -35.35
C ALA A 28 -5.76 1.49 -36.76
N ALA A 29 -4.54 1.07 -36.94
CA ALA A 29 -3.93 0.82 -38.24
C ALA A 29 -3.42 -0.61 -38.33
N SER A 30 -3.95 -1.30 -39.31
CA SER A 30 -3.78 -2.70 -39.65
C SER A 30 -2.47 -2.93 -40.40
N THR A 31 -1.96 -4.16 -40.24
CA THR A 31 -0.98 -4.88 -41.10
C THR A 31 -1.38 -4.88 -42.60
N PRO A 32 -0.54 -5.36 -43.57
CA PRO A 32 0.12 -6.66 -43.61
C PRO A 32 1.46 -6.74 -44.40
N ALA A 33 1.99 -7.89 -44.46
CA ALA A 33 2.52 -8.59 -45.64
C ALA A 33 3.93 -9.19 -45.46
N THR A 34 4.01 -10.47 -45.41
CA THR A 34 4.47 -11.43 -46.44
C THR A 34 5.82 -11.12 -47.11
N GLY A 35 6.79 -12.02 -46.98
CA GLY A 35 7.98 -12.08 -47.77
C GLY A 35 8.89 -13.23 -47.36
N ALA A 36 8.65 -14.41 -47.97
CA ALA A 36 9.59 -15.52 -47.93
C ALA A 36 10.73 -15.30 -48.94
N ALA A 37 11.96 -15.61 -48.54
CA ALA A 37 12.99 -16.04 -49.47
C ALA A 37 14.06 -16.88 -48.77
N ALA A 38 14.16 -18.12 -49.17
CA ALA A 38 15.23 -19.01 -48.83
C ALA A 38 16.48 -18.65 -49.61
N ALA A 39 17.66 -18.71 -48.99
CA ALA A 39 18.92 -18.86 -49.64
C ALA A 39 19.86 -19.71 -48.79
N ALA A 40 20.19 -20.88 -49.34
CA ALA A 40 21.23 -21.75 -48.85
C ALA A 40 22.61 -21.13 -49.19
N GLY A 41 23.56 -21.20 -48.28
CA GLY A 41 24.93 -20.75 -48.48
C GLY A 41 25.89 -21.29 -47.43
N ALA A 42 26.59 -22.35 -47.82
CA ALA A 42 27.96 -22.77 -47.48
C ALA A 42 28.55 -22.37 -46.10
N ALA A 43 28.94 -23.38 -45.34
CA ALA A 43 29.85 -23.27 -44.20
C ALA A 43 31.30 -23.00 -44.67
N PRO A 44 32.05 -22.20 -43.92
CA PRO A 44 33.50 -22.35 -43.87
C PRO A 44 33.96 -22.71 -42.43
N ALA A 45 35.10 -23.35 -42.43
CA ALA A 45 35.87 -24.04 -41.45
C ALA A 45 36.02 -23.33 -40.07
N ALA A 46 36.06 -24.20 -39.07
CA ALA A 46 36.41 -23.91 -37.70
C ALA A 46 37.78 -23.26 -37.54
N ALA A 47 37.79 -22.04 -37.00
CA ALA A 47 38.97 -21.45 -36.35
C ALA A 47 38.82 -21.62 -34.86
N ALA A 48 39.78 -22.33 -34.25
CA ALA A 48 39.84 -22.52 -32.79
C ALA A 48 40.04 -21.19 -32.09
N ASN A 49 39.07 -20.73 -31.34
CA ASN A 49 39.21 -19.56 -30.46
C ASN A 49 39.97 -19.94 -29.19
N PRO A 50 40.93 -19.13 -28.72
CA PRO A 50 41.59 -19.33 -27.46
C PRO A 50 40.57 -19.18 -26.31
N ALA A 51 40.63 -20.05 -25.34
CA ALA A 51 39.80 -20.10 -24.16
C ALA A 51 39.81 -18.75 -23.46
N THR A 52 38.70 -18.02 -23.56
CA THR A 52 38.45 -16.82 -22.78
C THR A 52 38.02 -17.27 -21.40
N THR A 53 38.92 -17.12 -20.42
CA THR A 53 38.64 -17.34 -19.00
C THR A 53 37.50 -16.45 -18.60
N PRO A 54 36.40 -16.96 -18.00
CA PRO A 54 35.27 -16.14 -17.63
C PRO A 54 35.65 -15.20 -16.46
N PRO A 55 35.18 -13.94 -16.44
CA PRO A 55 35.42 -13.01 -15.34
C PRO A 55 34.47 -13.34 -14.19
N THR A 56 34.75 -14.43 -13.44
CA THR A 56 33.85 -14.92 -12.36
C THR A 56 34.12 -14.25 -11.02
N THR A 57 35.26 -13.57 -10.84
CA THR A 57 35.74 -13.13 -9.52
C THR A 57 35.16 -11.78 -9.05
N VAL A 58 34.84 -10.86 -9.96
CA VAL A 58 34.42 -9.49 -9.60
C VAL A 58 32.94 -9.43 -9.20
N ALA A 59 32.10 -10.28 -9.79
CA ALA A 59 30.67 -10.32 -9.47
C ALA A 59 30.40 -10.92 -8.09
N ALA A 60 31.20 -11.93 -7.68
CA ALA A 60 31.07 -12.56 -6.37
C ALA A 60 31.46 -11.60 -5.22
N SER A 61 32.50 -10.77 -5.41
CA SER A 61 32.94 -9.79 -4.40
C SER A 61 31.92 -8.67 -4.18
N ARG A 62 31.26 -8.18 -5.25
CA ARG A 62 30.22 -7.15 -5.12
C ARG A 62 28.96 -7.69 -4.44
N ALA A 63 28.56 -8.92 -4.73
CA ALA A 63 27.42 -9.57 -4.07
C ALA A 63 27.68 -9.80 -2.57
N GLY A 64 28.91 -10.10 -2.17
CA GLY A 64 29.30 -10.27 -0.76
C GLY A 64 29.20 -8.98 0.06
N ALA A 65 29.59 -7.84 -0.51
CA ALA A 65 29.51 -6.54 0.18
C ALA A 65 28.07 -5.96 0.19
N ALA A 66 27.24 -6.29 -0.77
CA ALA A 66 25.86 -5.79 -0.87
C ALA A 66 24.88 -6.55 0.05
N ALA A 67 25.19 -7.78 0.45
CA ALA A 67 24.31 -8.59 1.29
C ALA A 67 24.06 -8.00 2.69
N PRO A 68 25.02 -7.47 3.44
CA PRO A 68 24.79 -6.80 4.72
C PRO A 68 23.94 -5.53 4.57
N ALA A 69 24.12 -4.78 3.48
CA ALA A 69 23.36 -3.56 3.21
C ALA A 69 21.86 -3.84 3.00
N ILE A 70 21.50 -4.84 2.23
CA ILE A 70 20.10 -5.20 2.01
C ILE A 70 19.46 -5.79 3.26
N ASP A 71 20.20 -6.55 4.08
CA ASP A 71 19.70 -7.08 5.34
C ASP A 71 19.37 -5.92 6.30
N HIS A 72 20.20 -4.88 6.37
CA HIS A 72 19.93 -3.66 7.14
C HIS A 72 18.68 -2.93 6.62
N LEU A 73 18.58 -2.70 5.32
CA LEU A 73 17.43 -2.02 4.69
C LEU A 73 16.13 -2.81 4.91
N THR A 74 16.20 -4.14 4.88
CA THR A 74 15.05 -5.00 5.19
C THR A 74 14.62 -4.86 6.66
N ALA A 75 15.57 -4.78 7.58
CA ALA A 75 15.28 -4.54 9.00
C ALA A 75 14.67 -3.14 9.24
N VAL A 76 15.13 -2.12 8.50
CA VAL A 76 14.52 -0.77 8.50
C VAL A 76 13.08 -0.83 7.99
N ALA A 77 12.84 -1.50 6.86
CA ALA A 77 11.51 -1.64 6.28
C ALA A 77 10.53 -2.35 7.23
N ARG A 78 10.97 -3.44 7.88
CA ARG A 78 10.16 -4.16 8.88
C ARG A 78 9.82 -3.27 10.08
N ARG A 79 10.80 -2.54 10.63
CA ARG A 79 10.53 -1.59 11.72
C ARG A 79 9.56 -0.50 11.28
N ARG A 80 9.71 0.02 10.07
CA ARG A 80 8.79 1.03 9.54
C ARG A 80 7.38 0.49 9.41
N TYR A 81 7.20 -0.73 8.88
CA TYR A 81 5.89 -1.38 8.80
C TYR A 81 5.24 -1.52 10.20
N ALA A 82 6.01 -1.99 11.18
CA ALA A 82 5.52 -2.11 12.56
C ALA A 82 5.12 -0.75 13.17
N VAL A 83 5.83 0.34 12.84
CA VAL A 83 5.47 1.70 13.30
C VAL A 83 4.14 2.17 12.70
N GLU A 84 3.81 1.78 11.47
CA GLU A 84 2.50 2.12 10.87
C GLU A 84 1.34 1.41 11.58
N VAL A 85 1.60 0.26 12.18
CA VAL A 85 0.58 -0.52 12.92
C VAL A 85 0.52 -0.11 14.40
N HIS A 86 1.68 0.01 15.05
CA HIS A 86 1.79 0.12 16.51
C HIS A 86 2.40 1.44 16.99
N GLY A 87 2.73 2.35 16.08
CA GLY A 87 3.33 3.63 16.42
C GLY A 87 2.35 4.61 17.04
N GLY A 88 2.89 5.63 17.70
CA GLY A 88 2.11 6.64 18.41
C GLY A 88 1.09 7.37 17.54
N VAL A 89 1.37 7.56 16.25
CA VAL A 89 0.43 8.18 15.30
C VAL A 89 -0.81 7.31 15.10
N ALA A 90 -0.63 6.01 14.83
CA ALA A 90 -1.74 5.08 14.61
C ALA A 90 -2.59 4.93 15.89
N ILE A 91 -1.94 4.68 17.03
CA ILE A 91 -2.60 4.54 18.32
C ILE A 91 -3.29 5.85 18.73
N GLY A 92 -2.60 6.99 18.62
CA GLY A 92 -3.14 8.31 18.97
C GLY A 92 -4.36 8.68 18.12
N THR A 93 -4.31 8.37 16.82
CA THR A 93 -5.44 8.57 15.89
C THR A 93 -6.62 7.69 16.26
N ALA A 94 -6.39 6.40 16.53
CA ALA A 94 -7.45 5.49 16.96
C ALA A 94 -8.12 5.97 18.27
N HIS A 95 -7.33 6.39 19.27
CA HIS A 95 -7.88 6.96 20.52
C HIS A 95 -8.65 8.25 20.32
N ARG A 96 -8.22 9.12 19.40
CA ARG A 96 -8.92 10.38 19.10
C ARG A 96 -10.29 10.11 18.50
N VAL A 97 -10.37 9.24 17.49
CA VAL A 97 -11.65 8.82 16.90
C VAL A 97 -12.54 8.12 17.92
N ALA A 98 -11.95 7.27 18.77
CA ALA A 98 -12.69 6.54 19.81
C ALA A 98 -13.33 7.42 20.88
N ARG A 99 -12.88 8.66 21.04
CA ARG A 99 -13.42 9.64 21.99
C ARG A 99 -14.46 10.58 21.39
N ASP A 100 -14.76 10.45 20.08
CA ASP A 100 -15.76 11.30 19.45
C ASP A 100 -17.15 11.09 20.07
N PRO A 101 -17.76 12.14 20.68
CA PRO A 101 -19.01 12.00 21.41
C PRO A 101 -20.18 11.66 20.49
N THR A 102 -20.12 12.04 19.21
CA THR A 102 -21.17 11.72 18.24
C THR A 102 -21.12 10.25 17.85
N LEU A 103 -19.92 9.72 17.61
CA LEU A 103 -19.73 8.28 17.39
C LEU A 103 -20.27 7.48 18.57
N LEU A 104 -19.89 7.84 19.80
CA LEU A 104 -20.28 7.12 20.99
C LEU A 104 -21.80 7.15 21.19
N ARG A 105 -22.47 8.29 20.96
CA ARG A 105 -23.94 8.40 21.02
C ARG A 105 -24.65 7.51 20.00
N THR A 106 -24.17 7.48 18.74
CA THR A 106 -24.77 6.62 17.71
C THR A 106 -24.63 5.13 18.04
N LEU A 107 -23.51 4.74 18.65
CA LEU A 107 -23.30 3.36 19.11
C LEU A 107 -24.14 3.00 20.32
N GLN A 108 -24.31 3.93 21.26
CA GLN A 108 -25.18 3.75 22.43
C GLN A 108 -26.65 3.57 22.05
N SER A 109 -27.14 4.33 21.07
CA SER A 109 -28.51 4.19 20.56
C SER A 109 -28.76 2.87 19.84
N GLY A 110 -27.70 2.12 19.49
CA GLY A 110 -27.81 0.89 18.71
C GLY A 110 -28.21 1.11 17.24
N ASN A 111 -28.29 2.35 16.79
CA ASN A 111 -28.69 2.69 15.43
C ASN A 111 -27.51 2.47 14.45
N VAL A 112 -27.51 1.29 13.83
CA VAL A 112 -26.47 0.91 12.84
C VAL A 112 -26.46 1.85 11.64
N ALA A 113 -27.61 2.29 11.16
CA ALA A 113 -27.71 3.19 10.01
C ALA A 113 -27.08 4.56 10.34
N ALA A 114 -27.37 5.11 11.52
CA ALA A 114 -26.75 6.36 11.99
C ALA A 114 -25.25 6.22 12.18
N THR A 115 -24.78 5.08 12.71
CA THR A 115 -23.34 4.81 12.84
C THR A 115 -22.64 4.74 11.47
N ARG A 116 -23.24 4.09 10.48
CA ARG A 116 -22.71 4.04 9.11
C ARG A 116 -22.71 5.41 8.45
N ALA A 117 -23.77 6.19 8.63
CA ALA A 117 -23.87 7.55 8.12
C ALA A 117 -22.79 8.46 8.74
N TYR A 118 -22.58 8.37 10.07
CA TYR A 118 -21.52 9.06 10.76
C TYR A 118 -20.15 8.72 10.17
N VAL A 119 -19.80 7.44 10.09
CA VAL A 119 -18.50 6.99 9.60
C VAL A 119 -18.25 7.49 8.17
N ARG A 120 -19.23 7.40 7.28
CA ARG A 120 -19.09 7.90 5.89
C ARG A 120 -18.90 9.42 5.82
N ARG A 121 -19.59 10.17 6.67
CA ARG A 121 -19.50 11.64 6.69
C ARG A 121 -18.17 12.11 7.25
N GLU A 122 -17.68 11.49 8.33
CA GLU A 122 -16.46 11.92 9.02
C GLU A 122 -15.19 11.37 8.40
N PHE A 123 -15.25 10.25 7.66
CA PHE A 123 -14.08 9.61 7.08
C PHE A 123 -13.24 10.55 6.20
N PRO A 124 -13.79 11.40 5.31
CA PRO A 124 -12.99 12.34 4.52
C PRO A 124 -12.15 13.28 5.37
N ALA A 125 -12.70 13.77 6.50
CA ALA A 125 -11.96 14.64 7.42
C ALA A 125 -10.84 13.89 8.15
N VAL A 126 -11.10 12.69 8.66
CA VAL A 126 -10.08 11.88 9.32
C VAL A 126 -9.00 11.40 8.34
N TRP A 127 -9.37 11.11 7.09
CA TRP A 127 -8.43 10.85 6.01
C TRP A 127 -7.47 12.02 5.82
N TYR A 128 -8.02 13.21 5.62
CA TYR A 128 -7.23 14.39 5.29
C TYR A 128 -6.34 14.86 6.46
N HIS A 129 -6.91 14.92 7.68
CA HIS A 129 -6.20 15.48 8.83
C HIS A 129 -5.35 14.46 9.60
N TRP A 130 -5.71 13.18 9.57
CA TRP A 130 -5.09 12.17 10.42
C TRP A 130 -4.57 10.96 9.65
N HIS A 131 -4.54 11.04 8.31
CA HIS A 131 -4.05 10.00 7.43
C HIS A 131 -4.71 8.62 7.65
N VAL A 132 -5.99 8.59 8.02
CA VAL A 132 -6.72 7.32 8.21
C VAL A 132 -7.06 6.71 6.85
N SER A 133 -6.36 5.64 6.49
CA SER A 133 -6.58 4.94 5.22
C SER A 133 -7.78 4.00 5.23
N ARG A 134 -8.12 3.44 6.42
CA ARG A 134 -9.30 2.59 6.60
C ARG A 134 -9.75 2.61 8.05
N MET A 135 -11.07 2.55 8.25
CA MET A 135 -11.69 2.53 9.56
C MET A 135 -12.84 1.53 9.59
N ARG A 136 -12.94 0.76 10.68
CA ARG A 136 -14.02 -0.19 10.93
C ARG A 136 -14.47 -0.14 12.38
N ILE A 137 -15.78 -0.29 12.58
CA ILE A 137 -16.39 -0.43 13.89
C ILE A 137 -17.03 -1.81 13.96
N ARG A 138 -16.70 -2.54 15.01
CA ARG A 138 -17.27 -3.86 15.32
C ARG A 138 -18.03 -3.85 16.63
N LYS A 139 -19.09 -4.66 16.71
CA LYS A 139 -19.78 -5.01 17.93
C LYS A 139 -19.73 -6.53 18.07
N GLY A 140 -18.84 -7.02 18.91
CA GLY A 140 -18.44 -8.42 18.90
C GLY A 140 -17.82 -8.81 17.54
N SER A 141 -18.28 -9.89 16.94
CA SER A 141 -17.84 -10.34 15.62
C SER A 141 -18.44 -9.54 14.44
N LYS A 142 -19.56 -8.80 14.68
CA LYS A 142 -20.32 -8.11 13.64
C LYS A 142 -19.67 -6.79 13.26
N VAL A 143 -19.44 -6.56 11.97
CA VAL A 143 -19.07 -5.25 11.43
C VAL A 143 -20.30 -4.36 11.38
N VAL A 144 -20.25 -3.24 12.10
CA VAL A 144 -21.32 -2.23 12.16
C VAL A 144 -21.17 -1.22 11.04
N ALA A 145 -19.94 -0.72 10.86
CA ALA A 145 -19.60 0.24 9.84
C ALA A 145 -18.16 0.01 9.38
N GLU A 146 -17.88 0.25 8.10
CA GLU A 146 -16.55 0.19 7.53
C GLU A 146 -16.43 1.13 6.34
N THR A 147 -15.26 1.77 6.19
CA THR A 147 -14.92 2.63 5.05
C THR A 147 -13.42 2.75 4.89
N GLY A 148 -12.97 3.09 3.69
CA GLY A 148 -11.55 3.30 3.37
C GLY A 148 -11.08 2.50 2.17
N VAL A 149 -9.75 2.50 1.95
CA VAL A 149 -9.14 1.79 0.82
C VAL A 149 -9.01 0.29 1.10
N PRO A 150 -9.05 -0.56 0.08
CA PRO A 150 -9.13 -2.01 0.27
C PRO A 150 -7.84 -2.64 0.81
N PHE A 151 -6.67 -2.15 0.43
CA PHE A 151 -5.38 -2.74 0.79
C PHE A 151 -4.58 -1.79 1.68
N VAL A 152 -4.54 -2.09 2.96
CA VAL A 152 -3.91 -1.28 4.01
C VAL A 152 -3.19 -2.18 5.02
N VAL A 153 -2.23 -1.62 5.74
CA VAL A 153 -1.54 -2.30 6.84
C VAL A 153 -2.53 -2.74 7.92
N ALA A 154 -2.13 -3.67 8.78
CA ALA A 154 -2.95 -4.12 9.90
C ALA A 154 -3.43 -2.94 10.75
N PRO A 155 -4.66 -3.01 11.32
CA PRO A 155 -5.21 -1.90 12.08
C PRO A 155 -4.66 -1.83 13.51
N SER A 156 -4.51 -0.62 14.03
CA SER A 156 -4.58 -0.37 15.48
C SER A 156 -6.00 -0.55 15.98
N GLN A 157 -6.16 -1.13 17.17
CA GLN A 157 -7.46 -1.42 17.75
C GLN A 157 -7.68 -0.70 19.08
N VAL A 158 -8.86 -0.12 19.27
CA VAL A 158 -9.27 0.54 20.52
C VAL A 158 -10.67 0.12 20.89
N THR A 159 -10.88 -0.19 22.18
CA THR A 159 -12.20 -0.46 22.73
C THR A 159 -12.99 0.85 22.87
N LEU A 160 -14.17 0.89 22.26
CA LEU A 160 -15.12 2.00 22.39
C LEU A 160 -15.92 1.81 23.70
N ARG A 161 -15.91 2.85 24.55
CA ARG A 161 -16.59 2.80 25.86
C ARG A 161 -17.55 3.99 26.01
N SER A 162 -18.69 3.75 26.65
CA SER A 162 -19.58 4.83 27.09
C SER A 162 -18.93 5.63 28.23
N SER A 163 -19.51 6.78 28.58
CA SER A 163 -19.14 7.57 29.76
C SER A 163 -19.21 6.76 31.06
N GLY A 164 -20.17 5.82 31.17
CA GLY A 164 -20.27 4.88 32.29
C GLY A 164 -19.37 3.64 32.17
N GLY A 165 -18.37 3.62 31.29
CA GLY A 165 -17.39 2.53 31.16
C GLY A 165 -17.86 1.29 30.38
N ARG A 166 -19.17 1.20 30.02
CA ARG A 166 -19.70 0.06 29.25
C ARG A 166 -19.07 -0.05 27.87
N THR A 167 -18.62 -1.24 27.49
CA THR A 167 -18.10 -1.50 26.15
C THR A 167 -19.22 -1.39 25.10
N LEU A 168 -18.99 -0.54 24.09
CA LEU A 168 -19.90 -0.31 22.98
C LEU A 168 -19.48 -1.07 21.72
N GLY A 169 -18.19 -1.40 21.60
CA GLY A 169 -17.60 -2.09 20.46
C GLY A 169 -16.09 -1.92 20.39
N THR A 170 -15.54 -2.23 19.25
CA THR A 170 -14.12 -2.04 18.92
C THR A 170 -14.01 -1.17 17.68
N LEU A 171 -13.13 -0.19 17.73
CA LEU A 171 -12.69 0.61 16.58
C LEU A 171 -11.36 0.04 16.08
N GLU A 172 -11.29 -0.21 14.79
CA GLU A 172 -10.08 -0.60 14.06
C GLU A 172 -9.72 0.54 13.08
N VAL A 173 -8.49 1.01 13.12
CA VAL A 173 -8.00 2.12 12.29
C VAL A 173 -6.66 1.77 11.68
N SER A 174 -6.52 1.91 10.37
CA SER A 174 -5.24 1.90 9.68
C SER A 174 -4.91 3.31 9.19
N VAL A 175 -3.68 3.76 9.45
CA VAL A 175 -3.20 5.09 9.04
C VAL A 175 -2.33 5.04 7.78
N GLN A 176 -2.10 3.84 7.24
CA GLN A 176 -1.23 3.66 6.09
C GLN A 176 -1.81 2.65 5.12
N ASP A 177 -1.90 3.02 3.85
CA ASP A 177 -2.12 2.08 2.77
C ASP A 177 -0.79 1.48 2.28
N GLU A 178 -0.87 0.32 1.65
CA GLU A 178 0.33 -0.40 1.19
C GLU A 178 1.09 0.38 0.11
N ILE A 179 0.41 1.19 -0.70
CA ILE A 179 1.09 2.03 -1.70
C ILE A 179 1.83 3.19 -1.03
N GLY A 180 1.32 3.75 0.06
CA GLY A 180 2.00 4.78 0.84
C GLY A 180 3.26 4.25 1.49
N PHE A 181 3.23 3.03 2.05
CA PHE A 181 4.41 2.36 2.57
C PHE A 181 5.47 2.14 1.48
N VAL A 182 5.07 1.62 0.31
CA VAL A 182 5.97 1.41 -0.84
C VAL A 182 6.61 2.73 -1.27
N ARG A 183 5.82 3.80 -1.43
CA ARG A 183 6.31 5.12 -1.81
C ARG A 183 7.26 5.71 -0.78
N PHE A 184 6.95 5.55 0.50
CA PHE A 184 7.80 6.03 1.58
C PHE A 184 9.17 5.36 1.54
N MET A 185 9.22 4.04 1.44
CA MET A 185 10.47 3.29 1.39
C MET A 185 11.29 3.65 0.16
N HIS A 186 10.68 3.67 -1.03
CA HIS A 186 11.37 4.00 -2.27
C HIS A 186 11.92 5.44 -2.32
N ARG A 187 11.21 6.39 -1.69
CA ARG A 187 11.63 7.80 -1.66
C ARG A 187 12.79 8.05 -0.71
N ASN A 188 12.81 7.36 0.42
CA ASN A 188 13.75 7.65 1.51
C ASN A 188 14.95 6.72 1.56
N TYR A 189 14.92 5.62 0.80
CA TYR A 189 15.99 4.62 0.78
C TYR A 189 16.27 4.18 -0.66
N PRO A 190 17.52 3.76 -0.97
CA PRO A 190 17.91 3.30 -2.32
C PRO A 190 17.38 1.87 -2.59
N VAL A 191 16.07 1.68 -2.45
CA VAL A 191 15.40 0.38 -2.60
C VAL A 191 14.19 0.46 -3.50
N ASP A 192 13.90 -0.64 -4.20
CA ASP A 192 12.57 -0.93 -4.71
C ASP A 192 11.84 -1.85 -3.75
N VAL A 193 10.52 -1.73 -3.71
CA VAL A 193 9.66 -2.48 -2.80
C VAL A 193 8.53 -3.15 -3.57
N VAL A 194 8.26 -4.41 -3.22
CA VAL A 194 7.06 -5.13 -3.67
C VAL A 194 6.32 -5.64 -2.44
N VAL A 195 5.03 -5.36 -2.36
CA VAL A 195 4.13 -5.92 -1.35
C VAL A 195 3.07 -6.72 -2.05
N ARG A 196 2.89 -7.99 -1.66
CA ARG A 196 1.85 -8.86 -2.20
C ARG A 196 1.05 -9.50 -1.07
N GLY A 197 -0.26 -9.32 -1.13
CA GLY A 197 -1.24 -10.04 -0.35
C GLY A 197 -1.93 -11.12 -1.18
N LYS A 198 -3.15 -11.45 -0.81
CA LYS A 198 -3.98 -12.45 -1.52
C LYS A 198 -4.66 -11.81 -2.73
N GLY A 199 -4.33 -12.31 -3.91
CA GLY A 199 -4.96 -11.89 -5.16
C GLY A 199 -4.30 -10.69 -5.84
N ALA A 200 -4.61 -10.53 -7.13
CA ALA A 200 -3.98 -9.55 -8.02
C ALA A 200 -4.23 -8.08 -7.60
N ALA A 201 -5.37 -7.78 -6.96
CA ALA A 201 -5.70 -6.45 -6.48
C ALA A 201 -4.82 -5.99 -5.30
N HIS A 202 -4.20 -6.95 -4.58
CA HIS A 202 -3.36 -6.71 -3.41
C HIS A 202 -1.87 -6.81 -3.75
N VAL A 203 -1.47 -6.16 -4.84
CA VAL A 203 -0.06 -5.99 -5.22
C VAL A 203 0.25 -4.50 -5.29
N ARG A 204 1.32 -4.09 -4.60
CA ARG A 204 1.87 -2.71 -4.66
C ARG A 204 3.37 -2.79 -4.88
N THR A 205 3.90 -1.96 -5.77
CA THR A 205 5.33 -1.95 -6.06
C THR A 205 5.81 -0.59 -6.52
N SER A 206 7.05 -0.25 -6.21
CA SER A 206 7.79 0.87 -6.81
C SER A 206 8.48 0.47 -8.12
N LEU A 207 8.58 -0.84 -8.40
CA LEU A 207 9.19 -1.39 -9.61
C LEU A 207 8.12 -2.11 -10.45
N PRO A 208 7.48 -1.45 -11.43
CA PRO A 208 6.37 -2.04 -12.21
C PRO A 208 6.71 -3.38 -12.85
N ALA A 209 7.95 -3.56 -13.33
CA ALA A 209 8.41 -4.83 -13.91
C ALA A 209 8.41 -6.00 -12.91
N ALA A 210 8.36 -5.72 -11.61
CA ALA A 210 8.29 -6.75 -10.57
C ALA A 210 6.87 -7.16 -10.21
N THR A 211 5.82 -6.53 -10.77
CA THR A 211 4.41 -6.80 -10.38
C THR A 211 4.06 -8.28 -10.44
N HIS A 212 4.51 -8.97 -11.47
CA HIS A 212 4.23 -10.41 -11.69
C HIS A 212 5.50 -11.29 -11.65
N ALA A 213 6.67 -10.71 -11.34
CA ALA A 213 7.91 -11.46 -11.28
C ALA A 213 7.88 -12.50 -10.16
N ASN A 214 8.42 -13.69 -10.41
CA ASN A 214 8.65 -14.67 -9.37
C ASN A 214 9.86 -14.24 -8.53
N LEU A 215 9.62 -13.72 -7.34
CA LEU A 215 10.65 -13.19 -6.46
C LEU A 215 11.04 -14.25 -5.41
N PRO A 216 12.32 -14.58 -5.28
CA PRO A 216 12.78 -15.45 -4.19
C PRO A 216 12.66 -14.72 -2.85
N SER A 217 12.68 -15.47 -1.76
CA SER A 217 12.72 -14.86 -0.43
C SER A 217 14.07 -14.19 -0.12
N ARG A 218 15.13 -14.67 -0.78
CA ARG A 218 16.51 -14.21 -0.60
C ARG A 218 17.36 -14.51 -1.85
N GLY A 219 18.30 -13.63 -2.15
CA GLY A 219 19.32 -13.87 -3.17
C GLY A 219 19.22 -12.98 -4.40
N PRO A 220 19.98 -13.28 -5.43
CA PRO A 220 19.95 -12.53 -6.68
C PRO A 220 18.71 -12.88 -7.51
N VAL A 221 18.22 -11.91 -8.27
CA VAL A 221 17.16 -12.09 -9.27
C VAL A 221 17.38 -11.11 -10.41
N THR A 222 17.00 -11.50 -11.62
CA THR A 222 17.00 -10.60 -12.78
C THR A 222 15.57 -10.18 -13.08
N ILE A 223 15.31 -8.87 -13.13
CA ILE A 223 14.00 -8.28 -13.43
C ILE A 223 14.15 -7.35 -14.62
N ALA A 224 13.45 -7.62 -15.72
CA ALA A 224 13.56 -6.88 -16.97
C ALA A 224 15.03 -6.68 -17.43
N GLY A 225 15.82 -7.73 -17.35
CA GLY A 225 17.23 -7.72 -17.74
C GLY A 225 18.20 -7.03 -16.77
N ARG A 226 17.72 -6.55 -15.61
CA ARG A 226 18.56 -5.88 -14.59
C ARG A 226 18.75 -6.79 -13.37
N PRO A 227 19.97 -6.90 -12.86
CA PRO A 227 20.25 -7.69 -11.67
C PRO A 227 19.83 -6.95 -10.39
N TYR A 228 19.22 -7.67 -9.47
CA TYR A 228 18.84 -7.20 -8.13
C TYR A 228 19.24 -8.21 -7.08
N LEU A 229 19.52 -7.74 -5.86
CA LEU A 229 19.50 -8.53 -4.65
C LEU A 229 18.16 -8.37 -3.98
N VAL A 230 17.63 -9.45 -3.42
CA VAL A 230 16.29 -9.50 -2.82
C VAL A 230 16.36 -10.03 -1.40
N ARG A 231 15.54 -9.46 -0.54
CA ARG A 231 15.16 -9.97 0.78
C ARG A 231 13.68 -9.79 0.98
N SER A 232 13.04 -10.75 1.64
CA SER A 232 11.64 -10.63 2.02
C SER A 232 11.41 -10.82 3.50
N PHE A 233 10.26 -10.33 3.96
CA PHE A 233 9.69 -10.60 5.26
C PHE A 233 8.16 -10.73 5.13
N HIS A 234 7.56 -11.34 6.15
CA HIS A 234 6.11 -11.52 6.20
C HIS A 234 5.52 -10.59 7.25
N GLU A 235 4.36 -10.05 6.92
CA GLU A 235 3.58 -9.17 7.78
C GLU A 235 2.09 -9.50 7.64
N THR A 236 1.27 -8.76 8.37
CA THR A 236 -0.17 -8.89 8.31
C THR A 236 -0.78 -7.57 7.84
N ALA A 237 -1.68 -7.64 6.87
CA ALA A 237 -2.51 -6.52 6.44
C ALA A 237 -3.89 -6.56 7.10
N TRP A 238 -4.80 -5.73 6.63
CA TRP A 238 -6.19 -5.66 7.10
C TRP A 238 -6.88 -7.04 7.03
N ASN A 239 -7.75 -7.33 7.97
CA ASN A 239 -8.44 -8.62 8.12
C ASN A 239 -7.54 -9.81 8.47
N GLY A 240 -6.32 -9.60 8.93
CA GLY A 240 -5.39 -10.69 9.16
C GLY A 240 -4.84 -11.29 7.86
N GLU A 241 -4.94 -10.57 6.76
CA GLU A 241 -4.41 -11.02 5.48
C GLU A 241 -2.87 -11.12 5.54
N PRO A 242 -2.28 -12.30 5.30
CA PRO A 242 -0.84 -12.43 5.21
C PRO A 242 -0.33 -11.71 3.97
N VAL A 243 0.71 -10.91 4.15
CA VAL A 243 1.42 -10.23 3.07
C VAL A 243 2.90 -10.58 3.10
N THR A 244 3.50 -10.62 1.91
CA THR A 244 4.95 -10.72 1.77
C THR A 244 5.47 -9.40 1.22
N VAL A 245 6.49 -8.88 1.86
CA VAL A 245 7.19 -7.66 1.49
C VAL A 245 8.59 -8.02 1.00
N TRP A 246 8.92 -7.64 -0.22
CA TRP A 246 10.26 -7.77 -0.79
C TRP A 246 10.94 -6.41 -0.85
N ILE A 247 12.18 -6.38 -0.42
CA ILE A 247 13.11 -5.25 -0.57
C ILE A 247 14.12 -5.66 -1.63
N LEU A 248 14.28 -4.80 -2.62
CA LEU A 248 15.17 -5.02 -3.76
C LEU A 248 16.20 -3.90 -3.84
N THR A 249 17.46 -4.27 -3.99
CA THR A 249 18.54 -3.33 -4.29
C THR A 249 19.19 -3.72 -5.63
N LYS A 250 19.60 -2.75 -6.41
CA LYS A 250 20.39 -3.03 -7.63
C LYS A 250 21.70 -3.72 -7.23
N ALA A 251 22.03 -4.82 -7.91
CA ALA A 251 23.28 -5.57 -7.68
C ALA A 251 24.47 -4.92 -8.35
#